data_f2be5ca2269bc744df092231911027be
#
_entry.id   f2be5ca2269bc744df092231911027be
#
_cell.length_a   1.000
_cell.length_b   1.000
_cell.length_c   1.000
_cell.angle_alpha   90.00
_cell.angle_beta   90.00
_cell.angle_gamma   90.00
#
_symmetry.space_group_name_H-M   'P 1'
#
loop_
_entity.id
_entity.type
_entity.pdbx_description
1 polymer ?
#
loop_
_entity_poly.entity_id
_entity_poly.type
_entity_poly.pdbx_seq_one_letter_code
_entity_poly.pdbx_strand_id
1 'polypeptide(L)'
;MQNKKLKRLRIIAIIGIFLLSFPSHFIYSFFPNLLVSFFFPVNESIFEHLKILFTSPLLYGIIDYCLLKKARIPFHNFSLNLFLTSTLSVILFLLIYLPFYYMIGEFLPLTLGLMLISYGIVELISYYILSLSKIPYLNTLSILFIILVDLNFIILTFSPPHSDLFLDTTTNTYGIGKR
;
A
#
# COMPACT_ATOMS: atom_id res chain seq x y z
N MET A 1 -28.99 4.18 8.14
CA MET A 1 -28.30 3.02 8.74
C MET A 1 -27.10 2.53 7.94
N GLN A 2 -27.19 2.45 6.61
CA GLN A 2 -26.15 1.94 5.71
C GLN A 2 -24.83 2.71 5.78
N ASN A 3 -24.87 4.05 5.74
CA ASN A 3 -23.69 4.90 5.85
C ASN A 3 -22.90 4.71 7.16
N LYS A 4 -23.57 4.43 8.28
CA LYS A 4 -22.88 4.16 9.55
C LYS A 4 -22.12 2.84 9.52
N LYS A 5 -22.68 1.79 8.88
CA LYS A 5 -21.98 0.50 8.74
C LYS A 5 -20.74 0.63 7.84
N LEU A 6 -20.87 1.29 6.69
CA LEU A 6 -19.73 1.52 5.81
C LEU A 6 -18.64 2.32 6.51
N LYS A 7 -18.98 3.41 7.20
CA LYS A 7 -18.01 4.21 7.98
C LYS A 7 -17.25 3.36 9.01
N ARG A 8 -17.96 2.46 9.73
CA ARG A 8 -17.30 1.55 10.68
C ARG A 8 -16.32 0.60 9.97
N LEU A 9 -16.68 0.06 8.80
CA LEU A 9 -15.78 -0.81 8.04
C LEU A 9 -14.54 -0.05 7.55
N ARG A 10 -14.67 1.23 7.18
CA ARG A 10 -13.49 2.05 6.81
C ARG A 10 -12.55 2.25 8.01
N ILE A 11 -13.07 2.47 9.21
CA ILE A 11 -12.24 2.56 10.43
C ILE A 11 -11.54 1.22 10.70
N ILE A 12 -12.26 0.10 10.56
CA ILE A 12 -11.69 -1.24 10.70
C ILE A 12 -10.61 -1.48 9.62
N ALA A 13 -10.83 -0.97 8.39
CA ALA A 13 -9.87 -1.09 7.30
C ALA A 13 -8.55 -0.38 7.61
N ILE A 14 -8.58 0.83 8.17
CA ILE A 14 -7.37 1.55 8.58
C ILE A 14 -6.51 0.66 9.50
N ILE A 15 -7.13 0.11 10.54
CA ILE A 15 -6.44 -0.74 11.52
C ILE A 15 -5.98 -2.05 10.85
N GLY A 16 -6.84 -2.67 10.04
CA GLY A 16 -6.55 -3.93 9.37
C GLY A 16 -5.40 -3.82 8.38
N ILE A 17 -5.37 -2.77 7.55
CA ILE A 17 -4.28 -2.50 6.60
C ILE A 17 -2.98 -2.23 7.37
N PHE A 18 -3.03 -1.40 8.41
CA PHE A 18 -1.86 -1.10 9.24
C PHE A 18 -1.30 -2.36 9.89
N LEU A 19 -2.14 -3.24 10.44
CA LEU A 19 -1.70 -4.51 11.03
C LEU A 19 -1.14 -5.46 9.98
N LEU A 20 -1.68 -5.50 8.76
CA LEU A 20 -1.14 -6.33 7.67
C LEU A 20 0.22 -5.82 7.16
N SER A 21 0.53 -4.55 7.37
CA SER A 21 1.82 -3.98 6.96
C SER A 21 2.99 -4.60 7.71
N PHE A 22 2.81 -5.03 8.96
CA PHE A 22 3.88 -5.67 9.74
C PHE A 22 4.30 -7.04 9.17
N PRO A 23 3.41 -8.02 8.97
CA PRO A 23 3.84 -9.26 8.32
C PRO A 23 4.34 -9.01 6.89
N SER A 24 3.75 -8.07 6.15
CA SER A 24 4.20 -7.74 4.79
C SER A 24 5.66 -7.30 4.75
N HIS A 25 6.15 -6.62 5.78
CA HIS A 25 7.55 -6.23 5.92
C HIS A 25 8.49 -7.44 5.99
N PHE A 26 8.08 -8.52 6.66
CA PHE A 26 8.96 -9.65 6.96
C PHE A 26 8.79 -10.85 6.03
N ILE A 27 7.77 -10.87 5.15
CA ILE A 27 7.48 -12.04 4.32
C ILE A 27 8.68 -12.46 3.48
N TYR A 28 9.40 -11.51 2.85
CA TYR A 28 10.55 -11.85 2.02
C TYR A 28 11.72 -12.39 2.85
N SER A 29 11.94 -11.92 4.05
CA SER A 29 12.99 -12.44 4.93
C SER A 29 12.76 -13.89 5.36
N PHE A 30 11.48 -14.29 5.52
CA PHE A 30 11.11 -15.67 5.84
C PHE A 30 11.07 -16.58 4.60
N PHE A 31 10.68 -16.04 3.45
CA PHE A 31 10.48 -16.79 2.21
C PHE A 31 11.17 -16.09 1.03
N PRO A 32 12.54 -16.07 0.99
CA PRO A 32 13.28 -15.34 -0.02
C PRO A 32 13.22 -16.05 -1.38
N ASN A 33 12.21 -15.73 -2.16
CA ASN A 33 12.05 -16.24 -3.53
C ASN A 33 11.58 -15.15 -4.49
N LEU A 34 11.68 -15.43 -5.79
CA LEU A 34 11.37 -14.49 -6.85
C LEU A 34 9.94 -13.94 -6.78
N LEU A 35 8.93 -14.79 -6.54
CA LEU A 35 7.55 -14.35 -6.52
C LEU A 35 7.26 -13.43 -5.32
N VAL A 36 7.84 -13.73 -4.17
CA VAL A 36 7.70 -12.91 -2.98
C VAL A 36 8.37 -11.55 -3.16
N SER A 37 9.52 -11.49 -3.85
CA SER A 37 10.22 -10.23 -4.13
C SER A 37 9.43 -9.25 -5.01
N PHE A 38 8.44 -9.71 -5.74
CA PHE A 38 7.58 -8.84 -6.55
C PHE A 38 6.70 -7.93 -5.68
N PHE A 39 6.16 -8.49 -4.61
CA PHE A 39 5.11 -7.84 -3.80
C PHE A 39 5.60 -7.31 -2.45
N PHE A 40 6.72 -7.81 -1.95
CA PHE A 40 7.20 -7.51 -0.60
C PHE A 40 8.63 -6.95 -0.62
N PRO A 41 9.00 -6.12 0.37
CA PRO A 41 10.31 -5.50 0.41
C PRO A 41 11.43 -6.55 0.49
N VAL A 42 12.47 -6.35 -0.31
CA VAL A 42 13.64 -7.24 -0.37
C VAL A 42 14.83 -6.72 0.44
N ASN A 43 14.80 -5.43 0.81
CA ASN A 43 15.80 -4.73 1.59
C ASN A 43 15.18 -3.56 2.37
N GLU A 44 16.00 -2.83 3.14
CA GLU A 44 15.54 -1.75 4.03
C GLU A 44 15.53 -0.37 3.36
N SER A 45 15.56 -0.27 2.02
CA SER A 45 15.45 1.02 1.33
C SER A 45 14.06 1.62 1.45
N ILE A 46 13.97 2.96 1.39
CA ILE A 46 12.68 3.66 1.40
C ILE A 46 11.79 3.16 0.27
N PHE A 47 12.35 2.97 -0.93
CA PHE A 47 11.61 2.46 -2.09
C PHE A 47 10.96 1.10 -1.84
N GLU A 48 11.69 0.17 -1.27
CA GLU A 48 11.17 -1.17 -0.99
C GLU A 48 10.04 -1.13 0.06
N HIS A 49 10.13 -0.25 1.05
CA HIS A 49 9.05 -0.03 2.01
C HIS A 49 7.76 0.52 1.38
N LEU A 50 7.83 1.21 0.23
CA LEU A 50 6.63 1.64 -0.50
C LEU A 50 5.79 0.47 -1.01
N LYS A 51 6.39 -0.71 -1.25
CA LYS A 51 5.63 -1.92 -1.57
C LYS A 51 4.68 -2.30 -0.45
N ILE A 52 5.05 -2.08 0.81
CA ILE A 52 4.16 -2.35 1.96
C ILE A 52 2.90 -1.48 1.86
N LEU A 53 3.08 -0.17 1.59
CA LEU A 53 1.97 0.76 1.45
C LEU A 53 1.07 0.45 0.25
N PHE A 54 1.62 -0.15 -0.80
CA PHE A 54 0.87 -0.55 -1.98
C PHE A 54 0.17 -1.91 -1.79
N THR A 55 0.92 -2.91 -1.32
CA THR A 55 0.46 -4.30 -1.25
C THR A 55 -0.50 -4.56 -0.08
N SER A 56 -0.28 -3.91 1.09
CA SER A 56 -1.14 -4.15 2.26
C SER A 56 -2.61 -3.76 2.04
N PRO A 57 -2.96 -2.61 1.40
CA PRO A 57 -4.34 -2.33 1.01
C PRO A 57 -4.90 -3.33 0.01
N LEU A 58 -4.10 -3.84 -0.94
CA LEU A 58 -4.55 -4.85 -1.90
C LEU A 58 -4.90 -6.17 -1.20
N LEU A 59 -4.04 -6.62 -0.29
CA LEU A 59 -4.29 -7.82 0.51
C LEU A 59 -5.51 -7.65 1.42
N TYR A 60 -5.62 -6.50 2.09
CA TYR A 60 -6.79 -6.20 2.90
C TYR A 60 -8.07 -6.14 2.06
N GLY A 61 -7.97 -5.75 0.80
CA GLY A 61 -9.10 -5.71 -0.13
C GLY A 61 -9.86 -7.03 -0.23
N ILE A 62 -9.18 -8.17 -0.09
CA ILE A 62 -9.84 -9.49 -0.06
C ILE A 62 -10.74 -9.61 1.18
N ILE A 63 -10.22 -9.20 2.33
CA ILE A 63 -10.97 -9.18 3.60
C ILE A 63 -12.13 -8.19 3.53
N ASP A 64 -11.85 -6.99 3.01
CA ASP A 64 -12.83 -5.92 2.88
C ASP A 64 -14.01 -6.32 1.99
N TYR A 65 -13.73 -6.95 0.85
CA TYR A 65 -14.79 -7.50 -0.02
C TYR A 65 -15.72 -8.45 0.72
N CYS A 66 -15.15 -9.38 1.49
CA CYS A 66 -15.91 -10.33 2.29
C CYS A 66 -16.74 -9.62 3.37
N LEU A 67 -16.16 -8.62 4.04
CA LEU A 67 -16.85 -7.85 5.09
C LEU A 67 -18.02 -7.03 4.52
N LEU A 68 -17.83 -6.35 3.39
CA LEU A 68 -18.86 -5.59 2.70
C LEU A 68 -20.03 -6.49 2.29
N LYS A 69 -19.73 -7.66 1.72
CA LYS A 69 -20.73 -8.68 1.35
C LYS A 69 -21.48 -9.20 2.56
N LYS A 70 -20.77 -9.59 3.63
CA LYS A 70 -21.37 -10.09 4.88
C LYS A 70 -22.25 -9.04 5.56
N ALA A 71 -21.85 -7.78 5.53
CA ALA A 71 -22.62 -6.67 6.09
C ALA A 71 -23.83 -6.28 5.23
N ARG A 72 -23.99 -6.87 4.04
CA ARG A 72 -25.01 -6.54 3.03
C ARG A 72 -25.04 -5.04 2.68
N ILE A 73 -23.84 -4.46 2.56
CA ILE A 73 -23.67 -3.07 2.13
C ILE A 73 -23.59 -3.08 0.61
N PRO A 74 -24.47 -2.36 -0.12
CA PRO A 74 -24.27 -2.14 -1.54
C PRO A 74 -23.02 -1.27 -1.73
N PHE A 75 -22.12 -1.72 -2.57
CA PHE A 75 -20.92 -1.00 -2.93
C PHE A 75 -20.67 -1.12 -4.44
N HIS A 76 -20.08 -0.08 -4.98
CA HIS A 76 -19.67 -0.01 -6.38
C HIS A 76 -18.19 0.33 -6.47
N ASN A 77 -17.63 0.28 -7.67
CA ASN A 77 -16.29 0.75 -7.97
C ASN A 77 -15.17 0.13 -7.11
N PHE A 78 -15.31 -1.16 -6.76
CA PHE A 78 -14.39 -1.83 -5.84
C PHE A 78 -12.94 -1.88 -6.37
N SER A 79 -12.74 -2.21 -7.67
CA SER A 79 -11.39 -2.22 -8.27
C SER A 79 -10.79 -0.83 -8.32
N LEU A 80 -11.61 0.20 -8.64
CA LEU A 80 -11.17 1.60 -8.58
C LEU A 80 -10.78 1.99 -7.15
N ASN A 81 -11.55 1.55 -6.17
CA ASN A 81 -11.23 1.76 -4.76
C ASN A 81 -9.88 1.15 -4.40
N LEU A 82 -9.64 -0.12 -4.75
CA LEU A 82 -8.35 -0.79 -4.49
C LEU A 82 -7.17 -0.05 -5.13
N PHE A 83 -7.31 0.33 -6.40
CA PHE A 83 -6.27 1.09 -7.08
C PHE A 83 -5.96 2.41 -6.38
N LEU A 84 -6.99 3.19 -6.07
CA LEU A 84 -6.79 4.50 -5.44
C LEU A 84 -6.25 4.38 -4.02
N THR A 85 -6.76 3.46 -3.20
CA THR A 85 -6.27 3.28 -1.83
C THR A 85 -4.82 2.83 -1.82
N SER A 86 -4.42 1.89 -2.66
CA SER A 86 -3.05 1.40 -2.74
C SER A 86 -2.09 2.48 -3.26
N THR A 87 -2.42 3.11 -4.39
CA THR A 87 -1.53 4.10 -5.02
C THR A 87 -1.44 5.40 -4.23
N LEU A 88 -2.58 5.91 -3.74
CA LEU A 88 -2.59 7.14 -2.94
C LEU A 88 -1.92 6.96 -1.58
N SER A 89 -1.94 5.76 -0.98
CA SER A 89 -1.18 5.48 0.24
C SER A 89 0.32 5.72 0.03
N VAL A 90 0.87 5.24 -1.09
CA VAL A 90 2.27 5.46 -1.47
C VAL A 90 2.56 6.94 -1.69
N ILE A 91 1.74 7.61 -2.50
CA ILE A 91 1.94 9.02 -2.86
C ILE A 91 1.87 9.91 -1.62
N LEU A 92 0.83 9.76 -0.81
CA LEU A 92 0.63 10.56 0.40
C LEU A 92 1.74 10.32 1.42
N PHE A 93 2.13 9.07 1.61
CA PHE A 93 3.24 8.75 2.49
C PHE A 93 4.53 9.43 2.03
N LEU A 94 4.91 9.30 0.75
CA LEU A 94 6.12 9.93 0.22
C LEU A 94 6.10 11.46 0.36
N LEU A 95 4.98 12.10 0.01
CA LEU A 95 4.85 13.56 0.09
C LEU A 95 5.06 14.09 1.51
N ILE A 96 4.63 13.33 2.52
CA ILE A 96 4.77 13.75 3.92
C ILE A 96 6.12 13.26 4.48
N TYR A 97 6.51 12.01 4.20
CA TYR A 97 7.67 11.37 4.79
C TYR A 97 9.01 11.97 4.34
N LEU A 98 9.19 12.21 3.02
CA LEU A 98 10.48 12.68 2.50
C LEU A 98 10.97 14.00 3.12
N PRO A 99 10.13 15.04 3.30
CA PRO A 99 10.57 16.25 4.00
C PRO A 99 11.10 15.98 5.41
N PHE A 100 10.41 15.12 6.17
CA PHE A 100 10.88 14.76 7.51
C PHE A 100 12.14 13.91 7.47
N TYR A 101 12.23 12.95 6.56
CA TYR A 101 13.41 12.12 6.38
C TYR A 101 14.68 12.95 6.12
N TYR A 102 14.59 13.94 5.24
CA TYR A 102 15.73 14.82 4.95
C TYR A 102 16.08 15.80 6.09
N MET A 103 15.12 16.08 6.99
CA MET A 103 15.36 16.98 8.15
C MET A 103 15.95 16.26 9.36
N ILE A 104 15.46 15.07 9.68
CA ILE A 104 15.76 14.39 10.96
C ILE A 104 16.27 12.95 10.78
N GLY A 105 16.36 12.46 9.54
CA GLY A 105 16.72 11.08 9.25
C GLY A 105 15.58 10.09 9.51
N GLU A 106 15.93 8.82 9.54
CA GLU A 106 14.98 7.75 9.80
C GLU A 106 14.59 7.72 11.28
N PHE A 107 13.27 7.77 11.56
CA PHE A 107 12.71 7.69 12.90
C PHE A 107 11.46 6.82 12.88
N LEU A 108 11.58 5.55 13.27
CA LEU A 108 10.54 4.53 13.17
C LEU A 108 9.17 4.95 13.71
N PRO A 109 9.04 5.59 14.92
CA PRO A 109 7.72 6.02 15.40
C PRO A 109 7.03 7.03 14.49
N LEU A 110 7.79 7.94 13.88
CA LEU A 110 7.26 8.90 12.92
C LEU A 110 6.82 8.19 11.63
N THR A 111 7.66 7.28 11.10
CA THR A 111 7.35 6.48 9.91
C THR A 111 6.03 5.74 10.08
N LEU A 112 5.85 5.03 11.20
CA LEU A 112 4.61 4.30 11.51
C LEU A 112 3.42 5.24 11.68
N GLY A 113 3.61 6.39 12.32
CA GLY A 113 2.57 7.42 12.48
C GLY A 113 2.11 8.00 11.14
N LEU A 114 3.05 8.34 10.25
CA LEU A 114 2.76 8.86 8.91
C LEU A 114 2.09 7.80 8.02
N MET A 115 2.50 6.54 8.14
CA MET A 115 1.85 5.44 7.45
C MET A 115 0.38 5.29 7.89
N LEU A 116 0.10 5.35 9.18
CA LEU A 116 -1.25 5.29 9.72
C LEU A 116 -2.11 6.50 9.26
N ILE A 117 -1.54 7.70 9.23
CA ILE A 117 -2.18 8.91 8.71
C ILE A 117 -2.52 8.74 7.23
N SER A 118 -1.59 8.24 6.43
CA SER A 118 -1.81 7.99 5.00
C SER A 118 -2.97 7.01 4.78
N TYR A 119 -3.00 5.89 5.51
CA TYR A 119 -4.13 4.95 5.46
C TYR A 119 -5.43 5.59 5.93
N GLY A 120 -5.40 6.45 6.96
CA GLY A 120 -6.57 7.18 7.43
C GLY A 120 -7.18 8.06 6.34
N ILE A 121 -6.35 8.83 5.63
CA ILE A 121 -6.79 9.72 4.55
C ILE A 121 -7.36 8.91 3.37
N VAL A 122 -6.67 7.86 2.92
CA VAL A 122 -7.16 7.08 1.77
C VAL A 122 -8.44 6.31 2.10
N GLU A 123 -8.65 5.88 3.33
CA GLU A 123 -9.88 5.23 3.73
C GLU A 123 -11.09 6.20 3.83
N LEU A 124 -10.85 7.49 4.06
CA LEU A 124 -11.88 8.52 3.87
C LEU A 124 -12.28 8.63 2.39
N ILE A 125 -11.29 8.62 1.48
CA ILE A 125 -11.54 8.62 0.03
C ILE A 125 -12.28 7.34 -0.38
N SER A 126 -11.86 6.18 0.13
CA SER A 126 -12.51 4.88 -0.07
C SER A 126 -14.00 4.90 0.27
N TYR A 127 -14.38 5.54 1.37
CA TYR A 127 -15.78 5.69 1.75
C TYR A 127 -16.61 6.35 0.63
N TYR A 128 -16.09 7.40 0.01
CA TYR A 128 -16.78 8.09 -1.10
C TYR A 128 -16.80 7.25 -2.37
N ILE A 129 -15.67 6.66 -2.77
CA ILE A 129 -15.55 5.86 -4.00
C ILE A 129 -16.53 4.68 -4.01
N LEU A 130 -16.61 3.95 -2.89
CA LEU A 130 -17.53 2.81 -2.75
C LEU A 130 -19.01 3.22 -2.77
N SER A 131 -19.31 4.48 -2.44
CA SER A 131 -20.66 5.04 -2.42
C SER A 131 -21.08 5.66 -3.75
N LEU A 132 -20.16 5.92 -4.67
CA LEU A 132 -20.47 6.49 -5.99
C LEU A 132 -21.27 5.51 -6.86
N SER A 133 -22.02 6.04 -7.80
CA SER A 133 -22.66 5.24 -8.86
C SER A 133 -21.60 4.44 -9.64
N LYS A 134 -22.01 3.31 -10.20
CA LYS A 134 -21.11 2.40 -10.93
C LYS A 134 -20.48 3.08 -12.14
N ILE A 135 -19.15 3.01 -12.24
CA ILE A 135 -18.34 3.52 -13.34
C ILE A 135 -17.56 2.34 -13.95
N PRO A 136 -18.20 1.54 -14.86
CA PRO A 136 -17.66 0.24 -15.27
C PRO A 136 -16.28 0.32 -15.90
N TYR A 137 -16.05 1.29 -16.80
CA TYR A 137 -14.78 1.43 -17.51
C TYR A 137 -13.62 1.77 -16.56
N LEU A 138 -13.84 2.60 -15.54
CA LEU A 138 -12.80 2.90 -14.53
C LEU A 138 -12.47 1.68 -13.67
N ASN A 139 -13.45 0.84 -13.33
CA ASN A 139 -13.17 -0.40 -12.60
C ASN A 139 -12.28 -1.35 -13.40
N THR A 140 -12.53 -1.50 -14.70
CA THR A 140 -11.71 -2.35 -15.56
C THR A 140 -10.31 -1.75 -15.75
N LEU A 141 -10.21 -0.44 -15.99
CA LEU A 141 -8.96 0.26 -16.17
C LEU A 141 -8.11 0.25 -14.89
N SER A 142 -8.74 0.30 -13.73
CA SER A 142 -8.04 0.24 -12.44
C SER A 142 -7.28 -1.07 -12.22
N ILE A 143 -7.80 -2.19 -12.72
CA ILE A 143 -7.08 -3.48 -12.66
C ILE A 143 -5.78 -3.39 -13.47
N LEU A 144 -5.87 -2.81 -14.67
CA LEU A 144 -4.68 -2.59 -15.51
C LEU A 144 -3.66 -1.68 -14.80
N PHE A 145 -4.12 -0.59 -14.18
CA PHE A 145 -3.24 0.32 -13.46
C PHE A 145 -2.60 -0.31 -12.23
N ILE A 146 -3.31 -1.16 -11.47
CA ILE A 146 -2.70 -1.92 -10.36
C ILE A 146 -1.54 -2.76 -10.89
N ILE A 147 -1.75 -3.50 -12.00
CA ILE A 147 -0.71 -4.32 -12.62
C ILE A 147 0.48 -3.46 -13.09
N LEU A 148 0.21 -2.30 -13.71
CA LEU A 148 1.28 -1.40 -14.18
C LEU A 148 2.10 -0.82 -13.03
N VAL A 149 1.47 -0.46 -11.93
CA VAL A 149 2.19 0.03 -10.73
C VAL A 149 3.03 -1.10 -10.13
N ASP A 150 2.48 -2.31 -10.01
CA ASP A 150 3.22 -3.46 -9.51
C ASP A 150 4.42 -3.81 -10.40
N LEU A 151 4.24 -3.79 -11.73
CA LEU A 151 5.34 -3.96 -12.69
C LEU A 151 6.43 -2.91 -12.52
N ASN A 152 6.09 -1.65 -12.22
CA ASN A 152 7.08 -0.63 -11.91
C ASN A 152 7.87 -0.96 -10.62
N PHE A 153 7.19 -1.43 -9.57
CA PHE A 153 7.87 -1.90 -8.37
C PHE A 153 8.84 -3.05 -8.70
N ILE A 154 8.41 -4.04 -9.49
CA ILE A 154 9.25 -5.16 -9.91
C ILE A 154 10.48 -4.66 -10.66
N ILE A 155 10.30 -3.87 -11.72
CA ILE A 155 11.41 -3.36 -12.54
C ILE A 155 12.43 -2.60 -11.67
N LEU A 156 11.97 -1.71 -10.80
CA LEU A 156 12.82 -0.90 -9.96
C LEU A 156 13.48 -1.68 -8.81
N THR A 157 12.92 -2.82 -8.40
CA THR A 157 13.57 -3.75 -7.46
C THR A 157 14.78 -4.44 -8.10
N PHE A 158 14.67 -4.85 -9.39
CA PHE A 158 15.74 -5.58 -10.10
C PHE A 158 16.74 -4.65 -10.79
N SER A 159 16.33 -3.43 -11.11
CA SER A 159 17.16 -2.41 -11.78
C SER A 159 16.97 -1.05 -11.10
N PRO A 160 17.35 -0.91 -9.82
CA PRO A 160 17.16 0.33 -9.09
C PRO A 160 18.11 1.43 -9.57
N PRO A 161 17.63 2.69 -9.64
CA PRO A 161 18.51 3.84 -9.80
C PRO A 161 19.44 3.98 -8.57
N HIS A 162 20.67 4.47 -8.79
CA HIS A 162 21.61 4.75 -7.71
C HIS A 162 21.29 6.10 -7.07
N SER A 163 20.29 6.13 -6.22
CA SER A 163 19.89 7.31 -5.43
C SER A 163 19.48 6.91 -4.01
N ASP A 164 19.44 7.87 -3.10
CA ASP A 164 19.17 7.66 -1.67
C ASP A 164 17.86 6.92 -1.41
N LEU A 165 16.85 7.14 -2.27
CA LEU A 165 15.54 6.48 -2.15
C LEU A 165 15.64 4.95 -2.26
N PHE A 166 16.59 4.45 -3.06
CA PHE A 166 16.79 3.03 -3.37
C PHE A 166 17.96 2.40 -2.59
N LEU A 167 18.71 3.22 -1.85
CA LEU A 167 19.82 2.73 -1.05
C LEU A 167 19.31 2.04 0.22
N ASP A 168 19.69 0.79 0.40
CA ASP A 168 19.59 0.13 1.71
C ASP A 168 20.73 0.63 2.60
N THR A 169 20.41 1.45 3.58
CA THR A 169 21.38 2.06 4.49
C THR A 169 22.00 1.06 5.46
N THR A 170 21.39 -0.12 5.65
CA THR A 170 21.90 -1.15 6.56
C THR A 170 23.01 -1.99 5.91
N THR A 171 22.88 -2.26 4.61
CA THR A 171 23.83 -3.09 3.85
C THR A 171 24.68 -2.27 2.86
N ASN A 172 24.34 -1.01 2.66
CA ASN A 172 24.93 -0.11 1.66
C ASN A 172 24.86 -0.68 0.22
N THR A 173 23.72 -1.31 -0.10
CA THR A 173 23.47 -1.94 -1.41
C THR A 173 22.19 -1.42 -2.04
N TYR A 174 21.98 -1.74 -3.33
CA TYR A 174 20.78 -1.39 -4.10
C TYR A 174 20.06 -2.66 -4.57
N GLY A 175 18.74 -2.64 -4.55
CA GLY A 175 17.88 -3.71 -5.05
C GLY A 175 18.12 -5.05 -4.34
N ILE A 176 17.97 -6.16 -5.09
CA ILE A 176 18.27 -7.49 -4.56
C ILE A 176 19.79 -7.65 -4.52
N GLY A 177 20.39 -7.46 -3.34
CA GLY A 177 21.80 -7.71 -3.11
C GLY A 177 22.18 -9.13 -3.54
N LYS A 178 23.30 -9.28 -4.24
CA LYS A 178 23.87 -10.61 -4.48
C LYS A 178 24.22 -11.20 -3.10
N ARG A 179 23.45 -12.20 -2.69
CA ARG A 179 23.84 -13.07 -1.57
C ARG A 179 25.00 -13.97 -1.97
#